data_71ced99f5984e6e0e3d1768ec0378a38
#
_entry.id   71ced99f5984e6e0e3d1768ec0378a38
#
_cell.length_a   1.000
_cell.length_b   1.000
_cell.length_c   1.000
_cell.angle_alpha   90.00
_cell.angle_beta   90.00
_cell.angle_gamma   90.00
#
_symmetry.space_group_name_H-M   'P 1'
#
loop_
_entity.id
_entity.type
_entity.pdbx_description
1 polymer ?
#
loop_
_entity_poly.entity_id
_entity_poly.type
_entity_poly.pdbx_seq_one_letter_code
_entity_poly.pdbx_strand_id
1 'polypeptide(L)'
;MCSQLLKTQSPVSLRLFFLTQLLSSSILVWESTKATTKSKFVQDCVKLAYGNDSSVVREDRFAGVPALSGTGACRLFAEFQRRFYPDSQMFLPMPTWSNHHDIWRDSQVCTRTYHYYDPGTKGLRFQALVNDIKNAPDRSFFLLHPCAHNPTGVDPNYEQWKEISHIFKIKNHFPFFDMAYQGIASGDVERDATAIRIFLEDGHLLGCAQSFSKNMGLYEHRVGCVSIVSWDDKQATAIKSQLQRIVRAMYSSSPVHGPLLVSTILNDADLKALWEEEVKVMVDRLISMRITLRQTLEELNSSSSWEHITKQVGMFYFSGLSPEEVNHLQRDFHIYMTNDGRISMAGVTRSNVDYLASAIHEVTSVNNSNCIDSKHFEFVV
;
A
#
# COMPACT_ATOMS: atom_id res chain seq x y z
N MET A 1 19.02 5.07 -0.52
CA MET A 1 18.25 4.79 -1.75
C MET A 1 17.29 5.89 -2.15
N CYS A 2 16.52 6.50 -1.24
CA CYS A 2 15.64 7.65 -1.59
C CYS A 2 16.40 8.92 -2.08
N SER A 3 17.64 9.15 -1.62
CA SER A 3 18.42 10.32 -2.02
C SER A 3 18.89 10.32 -3.48
N GLN A 4 18.89 9.17 -4.15
CA GLN A 4 19.23 9.09 -5.58
C GLN A 4 18.02 9.36 -6.49
N LEU A 5 16.79 9.15 -6.00
CA LEU A 5 15.57 9.49 -6.75
C LEU A 5 15.44 11.00 -7.01
N LEU A 6 15.95 11.83 -6.09
CA LEU A 6 15.93 13.30 -6.22
C LEU A 6 16.88 13.84 -7.29
N LYS A 7 17.89 13.07 -7.71
CA LYS A 7 18.90 13.55 -8.69
C LYS A 7 18.51 13.35 -10.16
N THR A 8 17.47 12.56 -10.45
CA THR A 8 17.02 12.27 -11.82
C THR A 8 15.61 12.79 -12.13
N GLN A 9 15.05 13.62 -11.25
CA GLN A 9 13.70 14.14 -11.38
C GLN A 9 13.58 15.28 -12.37
N SER A 10 12.47 15.29 -13.12
CA SER A 10 12.08 16.38 -13.99
C SER A 10 11.95 17.72 -13.21
N PRO A 11 12.05 18.89 -13.87
CA PRO A 11 11.89 20.20 -13.21
C PRO A 11 10.59 20.37 -12.41
N VAL A 12 9.59 19.53 -12.66
CA VAL A 12 8.24 19.56 -12.05
C VAL A 12 8.26 19.05 -10.61
N SER A 13 8.98 17.95 -10.33
CA SER A 13 9.09 17.41 -8.96
C SER A 13 9.87 18.32 -8.01
N LEU A 14 10.78 19.14 -8.58
CA LEU A 14 11.46 20.20 -7.86
C LEU A 14 10.50 21.32 -7.45
N ARG A 15 9.45 21.61 -8.24
CA ARG A 15 8.49 22.68 -7.91
C ARG A 15 7.63 22.32 -6.69
N LEU A 16 7.12 21.10 -6.58
CA LEU A 16 6.37 20.67 -5.39
C LEU A 16 7.28 20.63 -4.16
N PHE A 17 8.53 20.16 -4.30
CA PHE A 17 9.53 20.19 -3.22
C PHE A 17 9.84 21.61 -2.76
N PHE A 18 10.01 22.57 -3.69
CA PHE A 18 10.23 23.99 -3.35
C PHE A 18 8.98 24.65 -2.77
N LEU A 19 7.77 24.33 -3.24
CA LEU A 19 6.51 24.79 -2.66
C LEU A 19 6.33 24.28 -1.22
N THR A 20 6.65 23.02 -0.95
CA THR A 20 6.61 22.48 0.41
C THR A 20 7.64 23.17 1.33
N GLN A 21 8.81 23.51 0.83
CA GLN A 21 9.83 24.29 1.56
C GLN A 21 9.42 25.75 1.81
N LEU A 22 8.82 26.42 0.81
CA LEU A 22 8.32 27.80 0.93
C LEU A 22 7.14 27.91 1.91
N LEU A 23 6.23 26.95 1.90
CA LEU A 23 5.13 26.89 2.87
C LEU A 23 5.63 26.63 4.30
N SER A 24 6.75 25.91 4.47
CA SER A 24 7.35 25.66 5.77
C SER A 24 7.95 26.90 6.44
N SER A 25 8.40 27.87 5.66
CA SER A 25 8.98 29.11 6.19
C SER A 25 7.98 30.18 6.62
N SER A 26 6.69 30.04 6.24
CA SER A 26 5.63 31.01 6.55
C SER A 26 4.76 30.63 7.77
N ILE A 27 5.00 29.50 8.43
CA ILE A 27 4.14 28.97 9.48
C ILE A 27 4.70 29.29 10.88
N LEU A 28 4.50 30.52 11.31
CA LEU A 28 4.71 30.97 12.71
C LEU A 28 3.38 31.42 13.34
N VAL A 29 2.44 30.47 13.53
CA VAL A 29 1.29 30.69 14.44
C VAL A 29 1.07 29.44 15.26
N TRP A 30 1.36 29.52 16.55
CA TRP A 30 1.49 28.41 17.48
C TRP A 30 0.28 28.25 18.43
N GLU A 31 -0.07 27.02 18.74
CA GLU A 31 -0.91 26.45 19.82
C GLU A 31 -2.43 26.35 19.64
N SER A 32 -3.17 27.36 19.30
CA SER A 32 -4.63 27.22 19.04
C SER A 32 -4.92 26.50 17.71
N THR A 33 -4.00 26.54 16.79
CA THR A 33 -4.06 25.91 15.46
C THR A 33 -3.86 24.39 15.48
N LYS A 34 -3.22 23.81 16.49
CA LYS A 34 -2.85 22.39 16.50
C LYS A 34 -4.06 21.44 16.48
N ALA A 35 -5.08 21.70 17.30
CA ALA A 35 -6.27 20.84 17.35
C ALA A 35 -7.12 20.99 16.10
N THR A 36 -7.32 22.22 15.62
CA THR A 36 -8.07 22.55 14.41
C THR A 36 -7.41 22.00 13.16
N THR A 37 -6.10 22.19 13.02
CA THR A 37 -5.31 21.65 11.90
C THR A 37 -5.37 20.13 11.84
N LYS A 38 -5.22 19.45 12.98
CA LYS A 38 -5.30 17.99 13.04
C LYS A 38 -6.69 17.48 12.70
N SER A 39 -7.74 18.18 13.11
CA SER A 39 -9.13 17.83 12.76
C SER A 39 -9.37 18.03 11.27
N LYS A 40 -8.91 19.13 10.69
CA LYS A 40 -9.02 19.42 9.26
C LYS A 40 -8.27 18.39 8.43
N PHE A 41 -7.01 18.07 8.78
CA PHE A 41 -6.23 17.04 8.11
C PHE A 41 -6.94 15.69 8.07
N VAL A 42 -7.56 15.26 9.18
CA VAL A 42 -8.33 14.01 9.21
C VAL A 42 -9.51 14.05 8.27
N GLN A 43 -10.23 15.17 8.22
CA GLN A 43 -11.34 15.37 7.26
C GLN A 43 -10.85 15.29 5.81
N ASP A 44 -9.73 15.94 5.50
CA ASP A 44 -9.13 15.92 4.16
C ASP A 44 -8.71 14.48 3.75
N CYS A 45 -8.11 13.72 4.68
CA CYS A 45 -7.79 12.31 4.47
C CYS A 45 -9.03 11.47 4.18
N VAL A 46 -10.06 11.63 5.01
CA VAL A 46 -11.32 10.87 4.87
C VAL A 46 -12.02 11.21 3.56
N LYS A 47 -12.09 12.49 3.19
CA LYS A 47 -12.63 12.91 1.89
C LYS A 47 -11.87 12.31 0.71
N LEU A 48 -10.54 12.26 0.78
CA LEU A 48 -9.70 11.69 -0.26
C LEU A 48 -9.95 10.19 -0.44
N ALA A 49 -10.07 9.43 0.65
CA ALA A 49 -10.28 7.98 0.59
C ALA A 49 -11.74 7.60 0.32
N TYR A 50 -12.68 8.24 1.02
CA TYR A 50 -14.08 7.83 1.04
C TYR A 50 -14.95 8.56 0.00
N GLY A 51 -14.44 9.64 -0.59
CA GLY A 51 -15.17 10.53 -1.50
C GLY A 51 -15.88 11.67 -0.77
N ASN A 52 -15.88 12.86 -1.39
CA ASN A 52 -16.49 14.05 -0.82
C ASN A 52 -18.00 13.89 -0.57
N ASP A 53 -18.68 13.13 -1.44
CA ASP A 53 -20.13 12.94 -1.41
C ASP A 53 -20.57 11.68 -0.65
N SER A 54 -19.63 10.99 0.01
CA SER A 54 -19.94 9.83 0.84
C SER A 54 -20.88 10.20 1.98
N SER A 55 -21.88 9.36 2.25
CA SER A 55 -22.79 9.53 3.39
C SER A 55 -22.02 9.55 4.72
N VAL A 56 -20.95 8.75 4.82
CA VAL A 56 -20.07 8.71 5.99
C VAL A 56 -19.45 10.08 6.28
N VAL A 57 -19.03 10.80 5.21
CA VAL A 57 -18.45 12.15 5.33
C VAL A 57 -19.51 13.19 5.67
N ARG A 58 -20.66 13.14 4.99
CA ARG A 58 -21.75 14.12 5.21
C ARG A 58 -22.39 14.02 6.60
N GLU A 59 -22.43 12.82 7.16
CA GLU A 59 -23.07 12.53 8.45
C GLU A 59 -22.09 12.47 9.62
N ASP A 60 -20.81 12.85 9.39
CA ASP A 60 -19.71 12.77 10.38
C ASP A 60 -19.59 11.39 11.07
N ARG A 61 -19.90 10.30 10.34
CA ARG A 61 -19.88 8.93 10.84
C ARG A 61 -18.48 8.29 10.75
N PHE A 62 -17.46 9.05 11.10
CA PHE A 62 -16.08 8.56 11.15
C PHE A 62 -15.32 9.12 12.34
N ALA A 63 -14.47 8.31 12.89
CA ALA A 63 -13.45 8.71 13.85
C ALA A 63 -12.09 8.65 13.19
N GLY A 64 -11.21 9.60 13.44
CA GLY A 64 -9.86 9.54 12.93
C GLY A 64 -8.88 10.37 13.74
N VAL A 65 -7.60 9.98 13.65
CA VAL A 65 -6.47 10.71 14.22
C VAL A 65 -5.28 10.70 13.25
N PRO A 66 -4.48 11.76 13.23
CA PRO A 66 -3.20 11.74 12.53
C PRO A 66 -2.28 10.66 13.10
N ALA A 67 -1.52 10.02 12.23
CA ALA A 67 -0.64 8.91 12.58
C ALA A 67 0.78 9.12 12.02
N LEU A 68 1.74 8.37 12.55
CA LEU A 68 3.12 8.36 12.06
C LEU A 68 3.20 7.53 10.77
N SER A 69 2.64 8.09 9.68
CA SER A 69 2.48 7.43 8.39
C SER A 69 1.59 6.17 8.46
N GLY A 70 1.58 5.33 7.43
CA GLY A 70 0.81 4.09 7.37
C GLY A 70 1.18 3.11 8.48
N THR A 71 2.48 2.96 8.78
CA THR A 71 2.95 2.10 9.88
C THR A 71 2.32 2.48 11.22
N GLY A 72 2.34 3.77 11.56
CA GLY A 72 1.72 4.27 12.79
C GLY A 72 0.20 4.12 12.76
N ALA A 73 -0.44 4.28 11.60
CA ALA A 73 -1.89 4.10 11.45
C ALA A 73 -2.30 2.64 11.67
N CYS A 74 -1.59 1.68 11.08
CA CYS A 74 -1.79 0.25 11.32
C CYS A 74 -1.58 -0.11 12.80
N ARG A 75 -0.51 0.42 13.42
CA ARG A 75 -0.23 0.17 14.84
C ARG A 75 -1.31 0.73 15.76
N LEU A 76 -1.81 1.94 15.50
CA LEU A 76 -2.92 2.53 16.27
C LEU A 76 -4.19 1.69 16.18
N PHE A 77 -4.49 1.17 14.97
CA PHE A 77 -5.63 0.28 14.81
C PHE A 77 -5.43 -1.06 15.52
N ALA A 78 -4.25 -1.67 15.45
CA ALA A 78 -3.94 -2.91 16.15
C ALA A 78 -4.08 -2.76 17.68
N GLU A 79 -3.61 -1.63 18.25
CA GLU A 79 -3.81 -1.29 19.66
C GLU A 79 -5.29 -1.07 20.01
N PHE A 80 -6.06 -0.45 19.11
CA PHE A 80 -7.51 -0.30 19.25
C PHE A 80 -8.20 -1.66 19.24
N GLN A 81 -7.86 -2.53 18.26
CA GLN A 81 -8.38 -3.90 18.14
C GLN A 81 -8.08 -4.68 19.43
N ARG A 82 -6.86 -4.66 19.93
CA ARG A 82 -6.48 -5.36 21.15
C ARG A 82 -7.30 -4.94 22.38
N ARG A 83 -7.59 -3.64 22.50
CA ARG A 83 -8.31 -3.08 23.65
C ARG A 83 -9.80 -3.40 23.66
N PHE A 84 -10.42 -3.33 22.49
CA PHE A 84 -11.89 -3.43 22.38
C PHE A 84 -12.38 -4.77 21.86
N TYR A 85 -11.49 -5.56 21.24
CA TYR A 85 -11.77 -6.87 20.68
C TYR A 85 -10.64 -7.85 21.05
N PRO A 86 -10.36 -8.09 22.35
CA PRO A 86 -9.17 -8.81 22.81
C PRO A 86 -9.07 -10.25 22.29
N ASP A 87 -10.19 -10.89 22.03
CA ASP A 87 -10.26 -12.27 21.55
C ASP A 87 -10.33 -12.37 20.02
N SER A 88 -10.32 -11.23 19.33
CA SER A 88 -10.36 -11.21 17.86
C SER A 88 -9.00 -11.51 17.26
N GLN A 89 -9.02 -11.97 16.02
CA GLN A 89 -7.82 -12.23 15.21
C GLN A 89 -7.80 -11.30 14.01
N MET A 90 -6.58 -10.95 13.54
CA MET A 90 -6.40 -10.25 12.27
C MET A 90 -5.98 -11.24 11.20
N PHE A 91 -6.75 -11.31 10.11
CA PHE A 91 -6.40 -12.08 8.94
C PHE A 91 -5.56 -11.24 7.98
N LEU A 92 -4.36 -11.71 7.66
CA LEU A 92 -3.39 -11.04 6.79
C LEU A 92 -3.30 -11.77 5.44
N PRO A 93 -3.19 -11.06 4.30
CA PRO A 93 -3.01 -11.73 3.01
C PRO A 93 -1.65 -12.43 2.93
N MET A 94 -1.55 -13.52 2.20
CA MET A 94 -0.31 -14.26 2.00
C MET A 94 0.10 -14.25 0.53
N PRO A 95 1.25 -13.60 0.20
CA PRO A 95 2.12 -12.81 1.08
C PRO A 95 1.52 -11.45 1.45
N THR A 96 2.16 -10.75 2.39
CA THR A 96 1.86 -9.36 2.76
C THR A 96 3.14 -8.60 3.07
N TRP A 97 3.05 -7.28 3.26
CA TRP A 97 4.17 -6.51 3.77
C TRP A 97 4.62 -7.07 5.14
N SER A 98 5.89 -7.46 5.24
CA SER A 98 6.42 -8.18 6.40
C SER A 98 6.13 -7.50 7.73
N ASN A 99 6.15 -6.16 7.76
CA ASN A 99 5.89 -5.39 8.97
C ASN A 99 4.44 -5.50 9.50
N HIS A 100 3.49 -5.98 8.69
CA HIS A 100 2.14 -6.28 9.20
C HIS A 100 2.20 -7.34 10.31
N HIS A 101 2.99 -8.38 10.14
CA HIS A 101 3.16 -9.42 11.16
C HIS A 101 3.71 -8.85 12.46
N ASP A 102 4.75 -8.00 12.38
CA ASP A 102 5.36 -7.36 13.55
C ASP A 102 4.40 -6.40 14.25
N ILE A 103 3.66 -5.58 13.50
CA ILE A 103 2.70 -4.62 14.05
C ILE A 103 1.64 -5.32 14.91
N TRP A 104 0.98 -6.37 14.38
CA TRP A 104 -0.07 -7.07 15.14
C TRP A 104 0.50 -7.95 16.25
N ARG A 105 1.62 -8.64 16.04
CA ARG A 105 2.33 -9.39 17.08
C ARG A 105 2.67 -8.49 18.29
N ASP A 106 3.29 -7.34 18.02
CA ASP A 106 3.75 -6.42 19.07
C ASP A 106 2.58 -5.67 19.75
N SER A 107 1.41 -5.65 19.12
CA SER A 107 0.14 -5.23 19.73
C SER A 107 -0.57 -6.38 20.46
N GLN A 108 0.02 -7.57 20.52
CA GLN A 108 -0.55 -8.76 21.15
C GLN A 108 -1.91 -9.19 20.56
N VAL A 109 -2.12 -8.96 19.27
CA VAL A 109 -3.25 -9.45 18.50
C VAL A 109 -2.82 -10.69 17.71
N CYS A 110 -3.53 -11.79 17.88
CA CYS A 110 -3.27 -13.01 17.12
C CYS A 110 -3.51 -12.76 15.62
N THR A 111 -2.62 -13.28 14.79
CA THR A 111 -2.77 -13.20 13.35
C THR A 111 -3.02 -14.57 12.73
N ARG A 112 -3.77 -14.59 11.65
CA ARG A 112 -3.90 -15.71 10.72
C ARG A 112 -3.63 -15.21 9.31
N THR A 113 -3.36 -16.11 8.38
CA THR A 113 -3.19 -15.77 6.97
C THR A 113 -4.36 -16.28 6.13
N TYR A 114 -4.62 -15.62 5.00
CA TYR A 114 -5.52 -16.08 3.96
C TYR A 114 -4.81 -16.05 2.60
N HIS A 115 -5.19 -16.96 1.71
CA HIS A 115 -4.60 -17.05 0.38
C HIS A 115 -4.91 -15.80 -0.42
N TYR A 116 -3.89 -15.23 -1.04
CA TYR A 116 -4.03 -14.05 -1.89
C TYR A 116 -3.37 -14.22 -3.24
N TYR A 117 -2.12 -14.63 -3.27
CA TYR A 117 -1.29 -14.74 -4.46
C TYR A 117 -1.04 -16.18 -4.86
N ASP A 118 -1.02 -16.44 -6.16
CA ASP A 118 -0.65 -17.71 -6.75
C ASP A 118 0.74 -17.60 -7.40
N PRO A 119 1.78 -18.23 -6.85
CA PRO A 119 3.12 -18.22 -7.43
C PRO A 119 3.19 -18.85 -8.82
N GLY A 120 2.33 -19.84 -9.12
CA GLY A 120 2.31 -20.53 -10.40
C GLY A 120 1.82 -19.66 -11.55
N THR A 121 0.74 -18.93 -11.34
CA THR A 121 0.17 -17.99 -12.33
C THR A 121 0.72 -16.57 -12.19
N LYS A 122 1.45 -16.28 -11.10
CA LYS A 122 1.90 -14.95 -10.71
C LYS A 122 0.75 -13.92 -10.65
N GLY A 123 -0.44 -14.39 -10.25
CA GLY A 123 -1.67 -13.65 -10.22
C GLY A 123 -2.45 -13.78 -8.91
N LEU A 124 -3.69 -13.28 -8.89
CA LEU A 124 -4.58 -13.39 -7.74
C LEU A 124 -5.13 -14.81 -7.62
N ARG A 125 -5.00 -15.42 -6.45
CA ARG A 125 -5.60 -16.73 -6.13
C ARG A 125 -7.04 -16.55 -5.65
N PHE A 126 -7.88 -15.97 -6.52
CA PHE A 126 -9.18 -15.43 -6.13
C PHE A 126 -10.11 -16.46 -5.48
N GLN A 127 -10.23 -17.68 -6.04
CA GLN A 127 -11.12 -18.69 -5.48
C GLN A 127 -10.69 -19.15 -4.08
N ALA A 128 -9.40 -19.28 -3.84
CA ALA A 128 -8.89 -19.64 -2.52
C ALA A 128 -9.10 -18.49 -1.52
N LEU A 129 -8.85 -17.23 -1.94
CA LEU A 129 -9.17 -16.05 -1.14
C LEU A 129 -10.62 -16.02 -0.71
N VAL A 130 -11.56 -16.19 -1.65
CA VAL A 130 -13.00 -16.23 -1.37
C VAL A 130 -13.36 -17.35 -0.40
N ASN A 131 -12.77 -18.53 -0.58
CA ASN A 131 -13.02 -19.67 0.30
C ASN A 131 -12.52 -19.41 1.73
N ASP A 132 -11.33 -18.81 1.88
CA ASP A 132 -10.79 -18.49 3.19
C ASP A 132 -11.66 -17.45 3.92
N ILE A 133 -12.12 -16.40 3.21
CA ILE A 133 -13.04 -15.41 3.79
C ILE A 133 -14.35 -16.06 4.22
N LYS A 134 -14.95 -16.93 3.40
CA LYS A 134 -16.18 -17.66 3.73
C LYS A 134 -16.03 -18.57 4.94
N ASN A 135 -14.87 -19.20 5.09
CA ASN A 135 -14.61 -20.18 6.16
C ASN A 135 -14.09 -19.54 7.46
N ALA A 136 -13.66 -18.29 7.43
CA ALA A 136 -13.25 -17.56 8.63
C ALA A 136 -14.43 -17.45 9.62
N PRO A 137 -14.17 -17.43 10.94
CA PRO A 137 -15.20 -17.17 11.94
C PRO A 137 -15.92 -15.85 11.65
N ASP A 138 -17.23 -15.81 11.88
CA ASP A 138 -18.00 -14.57 11.73
C ASP A 138 -17.40 -13.44 12.54
N ARG A 139 -17.50 -12.20 12.06
CA ARG A 139 -16.95 -10.99 12.69
C ARG A 139 -15.42 -10.96 12.79
N SER A 140 -14.73 -11.71 11.92
CA SER A 140 -13.27 -11.64 11.82
C SER A 140 -12.81 -10.30 11.24
N PHE A 141 -11.59 -9.90 11.60
CA PHE A 141 -10.91 -8.72 11.05
C PHE A 141 -9.99 -9.14 9.91
N PHE A 142 -10.06 -8.42 8.80
CA PHE A 142 -9.21 -8.69 7.63
C PHE A 142 -8.46 -7.43 7.22
N LEU A 143 -7.15 -7.55 7.05
CA LEU A 143 -6.34 -6.52 6.40
C LEU A 143 -6.44 -6.69 4.89
N LEU A 144 -6.82 -5.62 4.22
CA LEU A 144 -6.97 -5.53 2.76
C LEU A 144 -6.09 -4.39 2.22
N HIS A 145 -5.52 -4.58 1.04
CA HIS A 145 -4.89 -3.47 0.29
C HIS A 145 -5.87 -3.03 -0.79
N PRO A 146 -6.35 -1.78 -0.78
CA PRO A 146 -7.36 -1.34 -1.74
C PRO A 146 -6.80 -1.16 -3.14
N CYS A 147 -5.49 -0.96 -3.26
CA CYS A 147 -4.76 -0.85 -4.51
C CYS A 147 -3.26 -1.16 -4.31
N ALA A 148 -2.58 -1.58 -5.38
CA ALA A 148 -1.15 -1.90 -5.42
C ALA A 148 -0.70 -2.77 -4.25
N HIS A 149 -1.31 -3.95 -4.13
CA HIS A 149 -1.02 -4.91 -3.05
C HIS A 149 0.48 -5.11 -2.84
N ASN A 150 0.93 -4.91 -1.62
CA ASN A 150 2.34 -5.07 -1.25
C ASN A 150 2.58 -6.45 -0.62
N PRO A 151 3.40 -7.35 -1.24
CA PRO A 151 4.45 -7.05 -2.24
C PRO A 151 4.07 -7.27 -3.70
N THR A 152 2.92 -7.85 -4.03
CA THR A 152 2.69 -8.51 -5.32
C THR A 152 2.30 -7.58 -6.46
N GLY A 153 1.75 -6.40 -6.18
CA GLY A 153 1.19 -5.52 -7.20
C GLY A 153 -0.02 -6.11 -7.95
N VAL A 154 -0.62 -7.16 -7.40
CA VAL A 154 -1.79 -7.83 -7.98
C VAL A 154 -3.03 -7.44 -7.18
N ASP A 155 -4.01 -6.84 -7.83
CA ASP A 155 -5.23 -6.37 -7.19
C ASP A 155 -6.47 -7.09 -7.74
N PRO A 156 -7.51 -7.32 -6.93
CA PRO A 156 -8.81 -7.74 -7.42
C PRO A 156 -9.39 -6.71 -8.39
N ASN A 157 -10.09 -7.16 -9.42
CA ASN A 157 -10.87 -6.28 -10.28
C ASN A 157 -12.17 -5.81 -9.61
N TYR A 158 -12.91 -4.92 -10.28
CA TYR A 158 -14.13 -4.31 -9.73
C TYR A 158 -15.18 -5.36 -9.30
N GLU A 159 -15.44 -6.37 -10.13
CA GLU A 159 -16.43 -7.41 -9.81
C GLU A 159 -15.96 -8.31 -8.67
N GLN A 160 -14.66 -8.60 -8.62
CA GLN A 160 -14.06 -9.35 -7.52
C GLN A 160 -14.16 -8.59 -6.19
N TRP A 161 -13.95 -7.27 -6.21
CA TRP A 161 -14.16 -6.44 -5.01
C TRP A 161 -15.60 -6.45 -4.55
N LYS A 162 -16.59 -6.42 -5.44
CA LYS A 162 -18.01 -6.57 -5.10
C LYS A 162 -18.32 -7.94 -4.48
N GLU A 163 -17.76 -9.03 -5.04
CA GLU A 163 -17.95 -10.36 -4.45
C GLU A 163 -17.34 -10.44 -3.05
N ILE A 164 -16.12 -9.92 -2.85
CA ILE A 164 -15.49 -9.84 -1.54
C ILE A 164 -16.36 -9.06 -0.56
N SER A 165 -16.82 -7.86 -0.94
CA SER A 165 -17.68 -7.02 -0.11
C SER A 165 -18.98 -7.76 0.29
N HIS A 166 -19.62 -8.42 -0.67
CA HIS A 166 -20.82 -9.21 -0.39
C HIS A 166 -20.59 -10.31 0.66
N ILE A 167 -19.48 -11.05 0.57
CA ILE A 167 -19.13 -12.09 1.55
C ILE A 167 -18.86 -11.47 2.93
N PHE A 168 -18.13 -10.35 2.98
CA PHE A 168 -17.90 -9.61 4.21
C PHE A 168 -19.22 -9.21 4.88
N LYS A 169 -20.22 -8.78 4.09
CA LYS A 169 -21.55 -8.43 4.59
C LYS A 169 -22.26 -9.62 5.24
N ILE A 170 -22.27 -10.78 4.56
CA ILE A 170 -22.91 -12.01 5.07
C ILE A 170 -22.25 -12.47 6.36
N LYS A 171 -20.91 -12.41 6.43
CA LYS A 171 -20.11 -12.89 7.57
C LYS A 171 -19.93 -11.83 8.67
N ASN A 172 -20.42 -10.61 8.47
CA ASN A 172 -20.18 -9.48 9.36
C ASN A 172 -18.69 -9.22 9.63
N HIS A 173 -17.81 -9.49 8.65
CA HIS A 173 -16.39 -9.23 8.78
C HIS A 173 -16.08 -7.75 8.83
N PHE A 174 -15.01 -7.39 9.53
CA PHE A 174 -14.53 -6.02 9.60
C PHE A 174 -13.34 -5.84 8.65
N PRO A 175 -13.48 -5.08 7.55
CA PRO A 175 -12.39 -4.75 6.65
C PRO A 175 -11.54 -3.63 7.24
N PHE A 176 -10.23 -3.85 7.26
CA PHE A 176 -9.24 -2.83 7.58
C PHE A 176 -8.34 -2.62 6.36
N PHE A 177 -8.44 -1.46 5.73
CA PHE A 177 -7.70 -1.12 4.53
C PHE A 177 -6.36 -0.46 4.85
N ASP A 178 -5.24 -1.03 4.35
CA ASP A 178 -3.94 -0.34 4.30
C ASP A 178 -3.80 0.36 2.95
N MET A 179 -4.03 1.68 2.94
CA MET A 179 -3.97 2.53 1.76
C MET A 179 -2.65 3.32 1.72
N ALA A 180 -1.60 2.66 1.25
CA ALA A 180 -0.28 3.27 1.13
C ALA A 180 0.03 3.84 -0.26
N TYR A 181 -0.79 3.54 -1.27
CA TYR A 181 -0.46 3.77 -2.68
C TYR A 181 -1.55 4.50 -3.48
N GLN A 182 -2.48 5.18 -2.83
CA GLN A 182 -3.53 5.96 -3.51
C GLN A 182 -2.93 6.98 -4.47
N GLY A 183 -3.29 6.90 -5.74
CA GLY A 183 -2.73 7.65 -6.86
C GLY A 183 -1.49 6.99 -7.49
N ILE A 184 -0.69 6.23 -6.73
CA ILE A 184 0.54 5.57 -7.23
C ILE A 184 0.24 4.20 -7.89
N ALA A 185 -0.91 3.61 -7.67
CA ALA A 185 -1.28 2.36 -8.30
C ALA A 185 -1.65 2.55 -9.77
N SER A 186 -2.51 3.50 -10.08
CA SER A 186 -3.06 3.72 -11.42
C SER A 186 -2.76 5.09 -12.04
N GLY A 187 -2.26 6.06 -11.26
CA GLY A 187 -2.15 7.46 -11.66
C GLY A 187 -3.45 8.26 -11.43
N ASP A 188 -4.46 7.64 -10.83
CA ASP A 188 -5.77 8.23 -10.55
C ASP A 188 -6.19 7.93 -9.11
N VAL A 189 -6.30 8.98 -8.30
CA VAL A 189 -6.61 8.87 -6.86
C VAL A 189 -8.03 8.35 -6.60
N GLU A 190 -8.96 8.65 -7.51
CA GLU A 190 -10.35 8.22 -7.40
C GLU A 190 -10.49 6.73 -7.73
N ARG A 191 -9.82 6.28 -8.79
CA ARG A 191 -9.75 4.87 -9.18
C ARG A 191 -9.12 4.02 -8.10
N ASP A 192 -8.04 4.48 -7.49
CA ASP A 192 -7.32 3.73 -6.46
C ASP A 192 -8.10 3.60 -5.13
N ALA A 193 -9.14 4.42 -4.94
CA ALA A 193 -10.05 4.35 -3.80
C ALA A 193 -11.30 3.46 -4.03
N THR A 194 -11.48 2.91 -5.23
CA THR A 194 -12.69 2.19 -5.64
C THR A 194 -13.05 1.05 -4.68
N ALA A 195 -12.08 0.25 -4.24
CA ALA A 195 -12.33 -0.84 -3.31
C ALA A 195 -12.98 -0.37 -2.00
N ILE A 196 -12.46 0.69 -1.40
CA ILE A 196 -13.02 1.26 -0.16
C ILE A 196 -14.44 1.77 -0.40
N ARG A 197 -14.68 2.44 -1.54
CA ARG A 197 -15.99 3.02 -1.85
C ARG A 197 -17.06 1.96 -2.07
N ILE A 198 -16.74 0.83 -2.72
CA ILE A 198 -17.64 -0.33 -2.82
C ILE A 198 -18.10 -0.78 -1.42
N PHE A 199 -17.16 -0.93 -0.48
CA PHE A 199 -17.50 -1.34 0.88
C PHE A 199 -18.35 -0.29 1.61
N LEU A 200 -18.11 1.00 1.39
CA LEU A 200 -18.93 2.07 1.99
C LEU A 200 -20.34 2.11 1.39
N GLU A 201 -20.49 1.94 0.09
CA GLU A 201 -21.77 1.86 -0.62
C GLU A 201 -22.60 0.66 -0.13
N ASP A 202 -21.95 -0.48 0.13
CA ASP A 202 -22.58 -1.65 0.73
C ASP A 202 -22.87 -1.50 2.24
N GLY A 203 -22.50 -0.35 2.83
CA GLY A 203 -22.80 -0.01 4.22
C GLY A 203 -21.95 -0.74 5.26
N HIS A 204 -20.70 -1.08 4.92
CA HIS A 204 -19.78 -1.65 5.89
C HIS A 204 -19.26 -0.62 6.88
N LEU A 205 -19.08 -1.04 8.12
CA LEU A 205 -18.13 -0.40 9.01
C LEU A 205 -16.74 -0.88 8.63
N LEU A 206 -15.80 0.04 8.50
CA LEU A 206 -14.44 -0.27 8.09
C LEU A 206 -13.40 0.61 8.80
N GLY A 207 -12.14 0.17 8.78
CA GLY A 207 -11.00 0.98 9.16
C GLY A 207 -10.10 1.26 7.96
N CYS A 208 -9.41 2.39 7.96
CA CYS A 208 -8.45 2.74 6.93
C CYS A 208 -7.19 3.35 7.53
N ALA A 209 -6.04 2.79 7.16
CA ALA A 209 -4.73 3.37 7.39
C ALA A 209 -4.25 4.05 6.11
N GLN A 210 -4.11 5.37 6.13
CA GLN A 210 -3.60 6.14 4.99
C GLN A 210 -2.17 6.58 5.22
N SER A 211 -1.37 6.58 4.15
CA SER A 211 0.00 7.05 4.15
C SER A 211 0.26 8.04 3.02
N PHE A 212 0.90 9.16 3.34
CA PHE A 212 1.36 10.16 2.37
C PHE A 212 2.87 10.05 2.09
N SER A 213 3.50 8.95 2.51
CA SER A 213 4.93 8.72 2.27
C SER A 213 5.27 8.59 0.80
N LYS A 214 4.41 7.92 0.00
CA LYS A 214 4.69 7.63 -1.40
C LYS A 214 4.06 8.68 -2.32
N ASN A 215 2.77 8.87 -2.25
CA ASN A 215 2.02 9.73 -3.18
C ASN A 215 2.31 11.24 -3.05
N MET A 216 2.85 11.68 -1.91
CA MET A 216 3.33 13.05 -1.69
C MET A 216 4.83 13.11 -1.37
N GLY A 217 5.56 11.98 -1.42
CA GLY A 217 7.00 11.95 -1.14
C GLY A 217 7.39 12.26 0.32
N LEU A 218 6.44 12.25 1.26
CA LEU A 218 6.62 12.69 2.64
C LEU A 218 7.14 11.56 3.56
N TYR A 219 8.14 10.78 3.10
CA TYR A 219 8.65 9.62 3.84
C TYR A 219 9.17 9.99 5.24
N GLU A 220 9.98 11.03 5.35
CA GLU A 220 10.62 11.44 6.60
C GLU A 220 9.70 12.27 7.49
N HIS A 221 8.70 12.93 6.93
CA HIS A 221 7.71 13.71 7.67
C HIS A 221 6.75 12.85 8.50
N ARG A 222 6.71 11.54 8.25
CA ARG A 222 5.86 10.58 8.94
C ARG A 222 4.39 10.99 8.97
N VAL A 223 3.79 11.21 7.81
CA VAL A 223 2.41 11.70 7.65
C VAL A 223 1.47 10.57 7.24
N GLY A 224 0.42 10.40 7.99
CA GLY A 224 -0.64 9.44 7.73
C GLY A 224 -1.84 9.69 8.63
N CYS A 225 -2.88 8.90 8.42
CA CYS A 225 -4.12 8.96 9.19
C CYS A 225 -4.65 7.55 9.41
N VAL A 226 -5.16 7.28 10.59
CA VAL A 226 -6.08 6.15 10.79
C VAL A 226 -7.48 6.70 10.94
N SER A 227 -8.44 6.11 10.23
CA SER A 227 -9.85 6.42 10.34
C SER A 227 -10.68 5.14 10.49
N ILE A 228 -11.79 5.24 11.22
CA ILE A 228 -12.73 4.14 11.50
C ILE A 228 -14.14 4.67 11.24
N VAL A 229 -14.89 4.00 10.39
CA VAL A 229 -16.30 4.28 10.11
C VAL A 229 -17.18 3.76 11.25
N SER A 230 -18.17 4.53 11.65
CA SER A 230 -19.09 4.23 12.74
C SER A 230 -20.56 4.28 12.29
N TRP A 231 -21.46 3.80 13.14
CA TRP A 231 -22.90 3.83 12.87
C TRP A 231 -23.47 5.25 12.90
N ASP A 232 -22.95 6.08 13.82
CA ASP A 232 -23.39 7.44 14.03
C ASP A 232 -22.23 8.34 14.53
N ASP A 233 -22.48 9.63 14.65
CA ASP A 233 -21.55 10.67 15.10
C ASP A 233 -21.17 10.52 16.59
N LYS A 234 -22.09 9.99 17.43
CA LYS A 234 -21.82 9.75 18.85
C LYS A 234 -20.79 8.64 19.03
N GLN A 235 -20.98 7.53 18.30
CA GLN A 235 -20.01 6.44 18.28
C GLN A 235 -18.68 6.92 17.69
N ALA A 236 -18.70 7.72 16.62
CA ALA A 236 -17.50 8.34 16.06
C ALA A 236 -16.72 9.13 17.12
N THR A 237 -17.41 9.97 17.88
CA THR A 237 -16.82 10.76 18.97
C THR A 237 -16.20 9.87 20.05
N ALA A 238 -16.88 8.79 20.44
CA ALA A 238 -16.35 7.84 21.43
C ALA A 238 -15.09 7.12 20.92
N ILE A 239 -15.11 6.62 19.68
CA ILE A 239 -13.96 5.98 19.04
C ILE A 239 -12.79 6.96 18.92
N LYS A 240 -13.03 8.19 18.47
CA LYS A 240 -12.01 9.25 18.37
C LYS A 240 -11.33 9.51 19.72
N SER A 241 -12.11 9.61 20.80
CA SER A 241 -11.59 9.76 22.16
C SER A 241 -10.66 8.62 22.55
N GLN A 242 -10.99 7.37 22.22
CA GLN A 242 -10.14 6.21 22.52
C GLN A 242 -8.87 6.18 21.65
N LEU A 243 -8.97 6.48 20.37
CA LEU A 243 -7.78 6.62 19.50
C LEU A 243 -6.83 7.71 20.03
N GLN A 244 -7.35 8.85 20.48
CA GLN A 244 -6.56 9.92 21.08
C GLN A 244 -5.84 9.46 22.38
N ARG A 245 -6.48 8.64 23.20
CA ARG A 245 -5.84 8.04 24.39
C ARG A 245 -4.71 7.09 24.03
N ILE A 246 -4.87 6.31 22.97
CA ILE A 246 -3.81 5.43 22.44
C ILE A 246 -2.63 6.27 21.96
N VAL A 247 -2.88 7.26 21.09
CA VAL A 247 -1.86 8.21 20.62
C VAL A 247 -1.12 8.87 21.79
N ARG A 248 -1.88 9.33 22.80
CA ARG A 248 -1.30 10.01 23.97
C ARG A 248 -0.32 9.11 24.72
N ALA A 249 -0.63 7.84 24.86
CA ALA A 249 0.22 6.87 25.56
C ALA A 249 1.45 6.46 24.74
N MET A 250 1.34 6.42 23.40
CA MET A 250 2.43 5.93 22.53
C MET A 250 3.48 7.01 22.23
N TYR A 251 3.05 8.22 21.84
CA TYR A 251 3.95 9.29 21.39
C TYR A 251 3.40 10.70 21.65
N SER A 252 2.42 10.82 22.54
CA SER A 252 1.76 12.08 22.92
C SER A 252 0.98 12.74 21.80
N SER A 253 1.62 13.15 20.72
CA SER A 253 0.96 13.71 19.53
C SER A 253 1.86 13.61 18.30
N SER A 254 1.26 13.41 17.11
CA SER A 254 1.97 13.45 15.85
C SER A 254 2.52 14.84 15.52
N PRO A 255 3.62 14.95 14.75
CA PRO A 255 4.08 16.22 14.18
C PRO A 255 2.95 16.93 13.40
N VAL A 256 2.98 18.26 13.35
CA VAL A 256 1.94 19.07 12.69
C VAL A 256 2.33 19.46 11.26
N HIS A 257 3.63 19.60 10.98
CA HIS A 257 4.12 20.13 9.72
C HIS A 257 3.67 19.33 8.50
N GLY A 258 3.84 18.00 8.51
CA GLY A 258 3.39 17.15 7.41
C GLY A 258 1.87 17.18 7.16
N PRO A 259 1.03 17.05 8.20
CA PRO A 259 -0.41 17.27 8.09
C PRO A 259 -0.80 18.63 7.48
N LEU A 260 -0.11 19.71 7.82
CA LEU A 260 -0.34 21.02 7.21
C LEU A 260 -0.04 21.03 5.70
N LEU A 261 1.09 20.43 5.28
CA LEU A 261 1.44 20.32 3.87
C LEU A 261 0.36 19.59 3.08
N VAL A 262 -0.06 18.42 3.57
CA VAL A 262 -1.11 17.62 2.94
C VAL A 262 -2.43 18.40 2.85
N SER A 263 -2.88 19.01 3.96
CA SER A 263 -4.12 19.80 3.97
C SER A 263 -4.04 21.01 3.03
N THR A 264 -2.90 21.67 2.94
CA THR A 264 -2.71 22.81 2.02
C THR A 264 -2.88 22.34 0.57
N ILE A 265 -2.22 21.25 0.19
CA ILE A 265 -2.31 20.70 -1.18
C ILE A 265 -3.75 20.26 -1.48
N LEU A 266 -4.41 19.54 -0.58
CA LEU A 266 -5.74 18.99 -0.85
C LEU A 266 -6.88 20.04 -0.84
N ASN A 267 -6.67 21.22 -0.24
CA ASN A 267 -7.68 22.28 -0.16
C ASN A 267 -7.44 23.45 -1.12
N ASP A 268 -6.35 23.47 -1.84
CA ASP A 268 -6.08 24.41 -2.90
C ASP A 268 -6.29 23.71 -4.25
N ALA A 269 -7.18 24.20 -5.07
CA ALA A 269 -7.55 23.55 -6.32
C ALA A 269 -6.39 23.43 -7.30
N ASP A 270 -5.54 24.45 -7.40
CA ASP A 270 -4.41 24.48 -8.31
C ASP A 270 -3.30 23.54 -7.83
N LEU A 271 -3.00 23.55 -6.52
CA LEU A 271 -2.02 22.64 -5.94
C LEU A 271 -2.46 21.18 -6.01
N LYS A 272 -3.75 20.91 -5.80
CA LYS A 272 -4.31 19.56 -5.91
C LYS A 272 -4.21 19.05 -7.34
N ALA A 273 -4.62 19.85 -8.32
CA ALA A 273 -4.52 19.49 -9.73
C ALA A 273 -3.06 19.24 -10.16
N LEU A 274 -2.13 20.09 -9.72
CA LEU A 274 -0.70 19.90 -9.97
C LEU A 274 -0.17 18.60 -9.35
N TRP A 275 -0.56 18.30 -8.11
CA TRP A 275 -0.17 17.07 -7.44
C TRP A 275 -0.71 15.83 -8.17
N GLU A 276 -1.98 15.83 -8.60
CA GLU A 276 -2.58 14.73 -9.36
C GLU A 276 -1.86 14.51 -10.70
N GLU A 277 -1.50 15.58 -11.41
CA GLU A 277 -0.70 15.53 -12.62
C GLU A 277 0.69 14.95 -12.39
N GLU A 278 1.41 15.41 -11.37
CA GLU A 278 2.74 14.88 -11.03
C GLU A 278 2.71 13.42 -10.63
N VAL A 279 1.70 12.98 -9.87
CA VAL A 279 1.49 11.57 -9.52
C VAL A 279 1.28 10.75 -10.78
N LYS A 280 0.46 11.23 -11.72
CA LYS A 280 0.23 10.57 -13.00
C LYS A 280 1.53 10.43 -13.81
N VAL A 281 2.34 11.47 -13.91
CA VAL A 281 3.64 11.44 -14.60
C VAL A 281 4.58 10.41 -13.97
N MET A 282 4.61 10.31 -12.64
CA MET A 282 5.41 9.29 -11.94
C MET A 282 4.93 7.87 -12.28
N VAL A 283 3.63 7.64 -12.31
CA VAL A 283 3.05 6.32 -12.64
C VAL A 283 3.28 5.96 -14.10
N ASP A 284 3.10 6.90 -15.04
CA ASP A 284 3.37 6.69 -16.47
C ASP A 284 4.84 6.26 -16.69
N ARG A 285 5.78 6.84 -15.92
CA ARG A 285 7.18 6.40 -15.93
C ARG A 285 7.35 4.97 -15.42
N LEU A 286 6.69 4.60 -14.30
CA LEU A 286 6.75 3.24 -13.78
C LEU A 286 6.20 2.22 -14.78
N ILE A 287 5.09 2.53 -15.43
CA ILE A 287 4.48 1.70 -16.48
C ILE A 287 5.44 1.56 -17.68
N SER A 288 6.03 2.66 -18.14
CA SER A 288 7.02 2.64 -19.22
C SER A 288 8.21 1.72 -18.88
N MET A 289 8.75 1.79 -17.68
CA MET A 289 9.86 0.94 -17.27
C MET A 289 9.48 -0.55 -17.16
N ARG A 290 8.24 -0.86 -16.76
CA ARG A 290 7.72 -2.23 -16.79
C ARG A 290 7.62 -2.78 -18.19
N ILE A 291 7.10 -1.98 -19.14
CA ILE A 291 7.00 -2.36 -20.55
C ILE A 291 8.39 -2.61 -21.12
N THR A 292 9.34 -1.68 -20.91
CA THR A 292 10.72 -1.84 -21.40
C THR A 292 11.37 -3.10 -20.81
N LEU A 293 11.30 -3.31 -19.47
CA LEU A 293 11.87 -4.49 -18.82
C LEU A 293 11.30 -5.79 -19.40
N ARG A 294 9.99 -5.85 -19.60
CA ARG A 294 9.34 -7.01 -20.20
C ARG A 294 9.83 -7.24 -21.63
N GLN A 295 9.84 -6.21 -22.46
CA GLN A 295 10.29 -6.30 -23.87
C GLN A 295 11.74 -6.78 -23.96
N THR A 296 12.65 -6.20 -23.18
CA THR A 296 14.06 -6.63 -23.17
C THR A 296 14.21 -8.10 -22.75
N LEU A 297 13.44 -8.57 -21.75
CA LEU A 297 13.45 -9.98 -21.35
C LEU A 297 12.88 -10.92 -22.42
N GLU A 298 11.85 -10.49 -23.14
CA GLU A 298 11.29 -11.25 -24.29
C GLU A 298 12.27 -11.31 -25.46
N GLU A 299 12.99 -10.23 -25.76
CA GLU A 299 14.03 -10.17 -26.81
C GLU A 299 15.25 -11.08 -26.49
N LEU A 300 15.56 -11.28 -25.23
CA LEU A 300 16.60 -12.22 -24.79
C LEU A 300 16.18 -13.70 -24.93
N ASN A 301 14.99 -13.98 -25.48
CA ASN A 301 14.43 -15.33 -25.62
C ASN A 301 14.40 -16.12 -24.30
N SER A 302 14.12 -15.44 -23.20
CA SER A 302 13.92 -16.09 -21.92
C SER A 302 12.79 -17.11 -21.97
N SER A 303 13.00 -18.32 -21.47
CA SER A 303 12.04 -19.42 -21.48
C SER A 303 10.79 -19.19 -20.61
N SER A 304 10.81 -18.15 -19.79
CA SER A 304 9.73 -17.82 -18.85
C SER A 304 8.76 -16.77 -19.41
N SER A 305 7.48 -16.87 -19.07
CA SER A 305 6.52 -15.80 -19.36
C SER A 305 6.75 -14.60 -18.41
N TRP A 306 6.92 -13.42 -18.98
CA TRP A 306 7.14 -12.16 -18.27
C TRP A 306 5.90 -11.24 -18.26
N GLU A 307 4.75 -11.73 -18.69
CA GLU A 307 3.50 -10.97 -18.73
C GLU A 307 3.12 -10.32 -17.40
N HIS A 308 3.45 -10.97 -16.28
CA HIS A 308 3.15 -10.48 -14.94
C HIS A 308 3.83 -9.15 -14.62
N ILE A 309 4.96 -8.81 -15.28
CA ILE A 309 5.64 -7.51 -15.12
C ILE A 309 4.68 -6.36 -15.44
N THR A 310 3.91 -6.49 -16.51
CA THR A 310 2.99 -5.44 -16.99
C THR A 310 1.57 -5.59 -16.43
N LYS A 311 1.21 -6.75 -15.86
CA LYS A 311 -0.07 -6.98 -15.19
C LYS A 311 -0.09 -6.48 -13.75
N GLN A 312 1.08 -6.44 -13.08
CA GLN A 312 1.23 -5.89 -11.74
C GLN A 312 1.23 -4.37 -11.77
N VAL A 313 0.69 -3.74 -10.72
CA VAL A 313 0.58 -2.28 -10.60
C VAL A 313 1.36 -1.74 -9.40
N GLY A 314 1.54 -0.41 -9.38
CA GLY A 314 2.21 0.30 -8.29
C GLY A 314 3.74 0.32 -8.44
N MET A 315 4.42 0.69 -7.34
CA MET A 315 5.86 0.96 -7.39
C MET A 315 6.74 -0.29 -7.26
N PHE A 316 6.16 -1.47 -6.99
CA PHE A 316 6.92 -2.72 -6.85
C PHE A 316 6.60 -3.71 -7.95
N TYR A 317 7.61 -4.45 -8.37
CA TYR A 317 7.53 -5.63 -9.19
C TYR A 317 7.89 -6.86 -8.34
N PHE A 318 6.98 -7.82 -8.26
CA PHE A 318 7.18 -9.09 -7.58
C PHE A 318 7.56 -10.14 -8.62
N SER A 319 8.87 -10.41 -8.70
CA SER A 319 9.47 -11.12 -9.84
C SER A 319 9.12 -12.61 -9.88
N GLY A 320 8.90 -13.23 -8.72
CA GLY A 320 8.77 -14.66 -8.59
C GLY A 320 10.12 -15.40 -8.66
N LEU A 321 11.24 -14.68 -8.57
CA LEU A 321 12.57 -15.27 -8.45
C LEU A 321 12.71 -15.98 -7.10
N SER A 322 13.41 -17.12 -7.13
CA SER A 322 13.76 -17.86 -5.91
C SER A 322 14.78 -17.10 -5.05
N PRO A 323 14.89 -17.40 -3.75
CA PRO A 323 15.94 -16.83 -2.91
C PRO A 323 17.36 -17.08 -3.44
N GLU A 324 17.61 -18.21 -4.10
CA GLU A 324 18.87 -18.56 -4.72
C GLU A 324 19.19 -17.63 -5.90
N GLU A 325 18.22 -17.39 -6.77
CA GLU A 325 18.33 -16.44 -7.90
C GLU A 325 18.54 -15.01 -7.40
N VAL A 326 17.84 -14.61 -6.35
CA VAL A 326 18.03 -13.29 -5.70
C VAL A 326 19.44 -13.16 -5.13
N ASN A 327 19.95 -14.19 -4.45
CA ASN A 327 21.30 -14.19 -3.92
C ASN A 327 22.35 -14.14 -5.05
N HIS A 328 22.10 -14.81 -6.18
CA HIS A 328 22.96 -14.77 -7.37
C HIS A 328 23.00 -13.34 -7.95
N LEU A 329 21.82 -12.70 -8.13
CA LEU A 329 21.74 -11.31 -8.58
C LEU A 329 22.52 -10.35 -7.65
N GLN A 330 22.43 -10.55 -6.34
CA GLN A 330 23.13 -9.72 -5.38
C GLN A 330 24.65 -9.92 -5.42
N ARG A 331 25.12 -11.18 -5.46
CA ARG A 331 26.55 -11.52 -5.37
C ARG A 331 27.30 -11.17 -6.64
N ASP A 332 26.74 -11.52 -7.81
CA ASP A 332 27.48 -11.50 -9.07
C ASP A 332 27.12 -10.26 -9.94
N PHE A 333 25.93 -9.72 -9.76
CA PHE A 333 25.44 -8.54 -10.51
C PHE A 333 25.27 -7.29 -9.65
N HIS A 334 25.50 -7.37 -8.33
CA HIS A 334 25.31 -6.25 -7.40
C HIS A 334 23.91 -5.60 -7.48
N ILE A 335 22.88 -6.40 -7.79
CA ILE A 335 21.48 -5.98 -7.83
C ILE A 335 20.83 -6.36 -6.49
N TYR A 336 20.49 -5.35 -5.70
CA TYR A 336 19.96 -5.52 -4.35
C TYR A 336 18.45 -5.42 -4.35
N MET A 337 17.78 -6.49 -3.95
CA MET A 337 16.33 -6.59 -3.77
C MET A 337 16.00 -7.36 -2.49
N THR A 338 14.72 -7.45 -2.13
CA THR A 338 14.30 -8.28 -1.00
C THR A 338 14.34 -9.76 -1.36
N ASN A 339 14.61 -10.62 -0.37
CA ASN A 339 14.79 -12.08 -0.58
C ASN A 339 13.55 -12.77 -1.16
N ASP A 340 12.38 -12.15 -1.06
CA ASP A 340 11.13 -12.60 -1.66
C ASP A 340 10.99 -12.24 -3.15
N GLY A 341 12.02 -11.64 -3.76
CA GLY A 341 12.03 -11.28 -5.17
C GLY A 341 11.32 -9.97 -5.52
N ARG A 342 11.02 -9.10 -4.54
CA ARG A 342 10.40 -7.80 -4.79
C ARG A 342 11.42 -6.76 -5.21
N ILE A 343 11.18 -6.13 -6.36
CA ILE A 343 12.00 -5.05 -6.95
C ILE A 343 11.24 -3.73 -6.88
N SER A 344 11.92 -2.64 -6.53
CA SER A 344 11.36 -1.29 -6.65
C SER A 344 11.53 -0.77 -8.08
N MET A 345 10.43 -0.64 -8.82
CA MET A 345 10.43 -0.06 -10.17
C MET A 345 10.83 1.43 -10.18
N ALA A 346 10.76 2.10 -9.03
CA ALA A 346 11.24 3.48 -8.90
C ALA A 346 12.76 3.59 -9.10
N GLY A 347 13.53 2.53 -8.80
CA GLY A 347 14.97 2.46 -9.04
C GLY A 347 15.34 2.01 -10.47
N VAL A 348 14.39 1.53 -11.25
CA VAL A 348 14.60 1.14 -12.65
C VAL A 348 14.51 2.37 -13.54
N THR A 349 15.51 2.54 -14.41
CA THR A 349 15.66 3.69 -15.32
C THR A 349 16.04 3.20 -16.72
N ARG A 350 15.96 4.10 -17.72
CA ARG A 350 16.41 3.78 -19.08
C ARG A 350 17.90 3.40 -19.15
N SER A 351 18.72 3.83 -18.19
CA SER A 351 20.16 3.55 -18.17
C SER A 351 20.52 2.21 -17.49
N ASN A 352 19.60 1.57 -16.76
CA ASN A 352 19.89 0.33 -16.05
C ASN A 352 18.91 -0.82 -16.34
N VAL A 353 17.86 -0.59 -17.11
CA VAL A 353 16.83 -1.61 -17.39
C VAL A 353 17.39 -2.79 -18.18
N ASP A 354 18.26 -2.53 -19.17
CA ASP A 354 18.88 -3.57 -19.98
C ASP A 354 19.84 -4.43 -19.14
N TYR A 355 20.60 -3.80 -18.24
CA TYR A 355 21.45 -4.51 -17.29
C TYR A 355 20.62 -5.41 -16.36
N LEU A 356 19.53 -4.87 -15.82
CA LEU A 356 18.62 -5.64 -14.96
C LEU A 356 18.00 -6.83 -15.72
N ALA A 357 17.55 -6.62 -16.95
CA ALA A 357 16.98 -7.68 -17.79
C ALA A 357 18.00 -8.79 -18.10
N SER A 358 19.22 -8.41 -18.50
CA SER A 358 20.28 -9.35 -18.80
C SER A 358 20.66 -10.19 -17.57
N ALA A 359 20.76 -9.57 -16.40
CA ALA A 359 21.06 -10.26 -15.16
C ALA A 359 19.93 -11.23 -14.74
N ILE A 360 18.67 -10.82 -14.85
CA ILE A 360 17.51 -11.69 -14.59
C ILE A 360 17.52 -12.88 -15.57
N HIS A 361 17.75 -12.62 -16.85
CA HIS A 361 17.82 -13.68 -17.86
C HIS A 361 18.92 -14.71 -17.53
N GLU A 362 20.11 -14.27 -17.15
CA GLU A 362 21.22 -15.15 -16.82
C GLU A 362 20.91 -16.05 -15.63
N VAL A 363 20.44 -15.50 -14.50
CA VAL A 363 20.18 -16.30 -13.28
C VAL A 363 19.01 -17.27 -13.46
N THR A 364 18.04 -16.94 -14.32
CA THR A 364 16.90 -17.85 -14.61
C THR A 364 17.25 -18.92 -15.65
N SER A 365 18.23 -18.68 -16.52
CA SER A 365 18.69 -19.65 -17.53
C SER A 365 19.57 -20.76 -16.93
N VAL A 366 20.42 -20.42 -15.97
CA VAL A 366 21.32 -21.40 -15.27
C VAL A 366 20.48 -22.45 -14.52
N ASN A 367 19.40 -22.06 -13.86
CA ASN A 367 18.55 -23.02 -13.15
C ASN A 367 17.78 -23.97 -14.08
N ASN A 368 17.45 -23.55 -15.29
CA ASN A 368 16.85 -24.44 -16.30
C ASN A 368 17.84 -25.50 -16.80
N SER A 369 19.12 -25.21 -16.89
CA SER A 369 20.20 -26.18 -17.27
C SER A 369 20.39 -27.25 -16.21
N ASN A 370 20.39 -26.88 -14.94
CA ASN A 370 20.54 -27.83 -13.81
C ASN A 370 19.28 -28.73 -13.63
N CYS A 371 18.09 -28.28 -14.03
CA CYS A 371 16.89 -29.09 -14.00
C CYS A 371 16.84 -30.16 -15.12
N ILE A 372 17.56 -29.95 -16.22
CA ILE A 372 17.67 -30.93 -17.33
C ILE A 372 18.65 -32.01 -16.96
N ASP A 373 19.77 -31.69 -16.31
CA ASP A 373 20.80 -32.68 -15.89
C ASP A 373 20.32 -33.55 -14.72
N SER A 374 19.47 -33.08 -13.83
CA SER A 374 18.93 -33.89 -12.71
C SER A 374 17.89 -34.94 -13.16
N LYS A 375 17.40 -34.92 -14.39
CA LYS A 375 16.52 -35.96 -14.94
C LYS A 375 17.26 -37.14 -15.59
N HIS A 376 18.59 -37.09 -15.65
CA HIS A 376 19.41 -38.17 -16.22
C HIS A 376 20.14 -39.05 -15.20
N PHE A 377 19.87 -38.89 -13.88
CA PHE A 377 20.46 -39.74 -12.84
C PHE A 377 19.43 -40.53 -12.03
N GLU A 378 18.48 -41.19 -12.69
CA GLU A 378 17.78 -42.34 -12.11
C GLU A 378 17.68 -43.44 -13.17
N PHE A 379 18.72 -44.23 -13.23
CA PHE A 379 18.72 -45.66 -13.59
C PHE A 379 20.15 -46.14 -13.63
N VAL A 380 20.65 -46.71 -12.52
CA VAL A 380 21.47 -47.92 -12.48
C VAL A 380 21.68 -48.34 -11.02
N VAL A 381 21.22 -49.56 -10.73
CA VAL A 381 21.31 -50.50 -9.61
C VAL A 381 20.19 -50.40 -8.57
#